data_377b9ade4d09e8d3a09ad43759f90cf5
#
_entry.id   377b9ade4d09e8d3a09ad43759f90cf5
#
_cell.length_a   1.000
_cell.length_b   1.000
_cell.length_c   1.000
_cell.angle_alpha   90.00
_cell.angle_beta   90.00
_cell.angle_gamma   90.00
#
_symmetry.space_group_name_H-M   'P 1'
#
loop_
_entity.id
_entity.type
_entity.pdbx_description
1 polymer ?
#
loop_
_entity_poly.entity_id
_entity_poly.type
_entity_poly.pdbx_seq_one_letter_code
_entity_poly.pdbx_strand_id
1 'polypeptide(L)'
;DFDNDVAALLMQEKIKKDGLASIIKYEGDNETLVWKHPIEDFNFGSQLIVHESQEAIFFRDGQALDLFGPGRYTLETQQLPLLEKLYKLPTDTEGTFHSEVYFINKTVQMAIKWGTPDKVRFIDPLTSVPLEIGASGELNLQVSDARKLLLKLVGTMGGIAWGDQTGFSKSVQNAFRPLIVNAVRS
;
A
#
# COMPACT_ATOMS: atom_id res chain seq x y z
N ASP A 1 8.91 4.62 -13.57
CA ASP A 1 8.90 5.80 -14.45
C ASP A 1 10.18 6.60 -14.30
N PHE A 2 10.88 6.82 -15.40
CA PHE A 2 12.17 7.55 -15.45
C PHE A 2 12.11 8.92 -14.76
N ASP A 3 11.02 9.64 -14.91
CA ASP A 3 10.84 10.96 -14.28
C ASP A 3 10.74 10.89 -12.76
N ASN A 4 10.11 9.85 -12.23
CA ASN A 4 10.02 9.64 -10.79
C ASN A 4 11.38 9.24 -10.19
N ASP A 5 12.15 8.44 -10.91
CA ASP A 5 13.49 8.03 -10.47
C ASP A 5 14.46 9.21 -10.45
N VAL A 6 14.38 10.08 -11.47
CA VAL A 6 15.20 11.30 -11.54
C VAL A 6 14.80 12.27 -10.43
N ALA A 7 13.50 12.46 -10.17
CA ALA A 7 13.03 13.30 -9.09
C ALA A 7 13.49 12.79 -7.72
N ALA A 8 13.44 11.47 -7.50
CA ALA A 8 13.93 10.84 -6.26
C ALA A 8 15.45 11.07 -6.07
N LEU A 9 16.25 10.91 -7.12
CA LEU A 9 17.69 11.15 -7.08
C LEU A 9 18.02 12.62 -6.78
N LEU A 10 17.32 13.55 -7.39
CA LEU A 10 17.50 14.98 -7.15
C LEU A 10 17.14 15.37 -5.72
N MET A 11 16.08 14.78 -5.16
CA MET A 11 15.70 14.97 -3.76
C MET A 11 16.74 14.41 -2.80
N GLN A 12 17.29 13.21 -3.08
CA GLN A 12 18.36 12.62 -2.28
C GLN A 12 19.63 13.47 -2.29
N GLU A 13 20.02 13.98 -3.45
CA GLU A 13 21.17 14.89 -3.56
C GLU A 13 20.95 16.18 -2.78
N LYS A 14 19.75 16.74 -2.84
CA LYS A 14 19.38 17.93 -2.08
C LYS A 14 19.46 17.71 -0.57
N ILE A 15 18.95 16.59 -0.08
CA ILE A 15 19.01 16.22 1.34
C ILE A 15 20.45 16.06 1.80
N LYS A 16 21.30 15.40 1.02
CA LYS A 16 22.72 15.23 1.33
C LYS A 16 23.49 16.56 1.33
N LYS A 17 23.12 17.46 0.44
CA LYS A 17 23.82 18.74 0.25
C LYS A 17 23.42 19.79 1.27
N ASP A 18 22.13 19.87 1.60
CA ASP A 18 21.59 20.96 2.45
C ASP A 18 21.63 20.64 3.95
N GLY A 19 21.78 19.34 4.32
CA GLY A 19 21.80 18.89 5.73
C GLY A 19 20.55 19.31 6.53
N LEU A 20 19.48 19.73 5.82
CA LEU A 20 18.23 20.19 6.40
C LEU A 20 17.32 19.00 6.71
N ALA A 21 16.51 19.15 7.78
CA ALA A 21 15.46 18.20 8.08
C ALA A 21 14.47 18.12 6.91
N SER A 22 14.23 16.91 6.42
CA SER A 22 13.28 16.65 5.34
C SER A 22 11.84 16.73 5.82
N ILE A 23 10.93 17.05 4.92
CA ILE A 23 9.50 16.89 5.14
C ILE A 23 9.05 15.63 4.39
N ILE A 24 8.46 14.70 5.12
CA ILE A 24 7.97 13.44 4.59
C ILE A 24 6.45 13.50 4.57
N LYS A 25 5.87 13.58 3.37
CA LYS A 25 4.42 13.67 3.18
C LYS A 25 4.01 13.13 1.83
N TYR A 26 2.75 12.80 1.68
CA TYR A 26 2.12 12.46 0.41
C TYR A 26 0.94 13.39 0.13
N GLU A 27 1.05 14.18 -0.92
CA GLU A 27 0.03 15.12 -1.40
C GLU A 27 -0.44 14.75 -2.81
N GLY A 28 -0.53 13.48 -3.11
CA GLY A 28 -1.01 12.99 -4.39
C GLY A 28 -2.53 13.00 -4.49
N ASP A 29 -3.04 12.29 -5.49
CA ASP A 29 -4.47 12.13 -5.69
C ASP A 29 -5.13 11.34 -4.56
N ASN A 30 -6.46 11.42 -4.47
CA ASN A 30 -7.25 10.66 -3.51
C ASN A 30 -7.58 9.24 -4.00
N GLU A 31 -7.08 8.85 -5.17
CA GLU A 31 -7.35 7.55 -5.78
C GLU A 31 -6.26 6.51 -5.50
N THR A 32 -5.05 6.97 -5.17
CA THR A 32 -3.94 6.09 -4.85
C THR A 32 -4.12 5.46 -3.48
N LEU A 33 -4.21 4.14 -3.43
CA LEU A 33 -4.44 3.40 -2.19
C LEU A 33 -3.16 3.27 -1.36
N VAL A 34 -2.06 2.88 -1.99
CA VAL A 34 -0.75 2.69 -1.35
C VAL A 34 0.31 3.42 -2.16
N TRP A 35 1.09 4.24 -1.49
CA TRP A 35 2.17 4.98 -2.11
C TRP A 35 3.46 4.83 -1.31
N LYS A 36 4.55 4.47 -1.97
CA LYS A 36 5.86 4.40 -1.37
C LYS A 36 6.60 5.72 -1.57
N HIS A 37 7.11 6.28 -0.50
CA HIS A 37 7.98 7.45 -0.57
C HIS A 37 9.26 7.11 -1.35
N PRO A 38 9.72 7.96 -2.27
CA PRO A 38 10.88 7.66 -3.12
C PRO A 38 12.21 7.68 -2.36
N ILE A 39 12.26 8.34 -1.19
CA ILE A 39 13.45 8.44 -0.36
C ILE A 39 13.38 7.38 0.73
N GLU A 40 14.51 6.72 1.00
CA GLU A 40 14.66 5.69 2.02
C GLU A 40 15.66 6.08 3.12
N ASP A 41 16.44 7.14 2.92
CA ASP A 41 17.41 7.64 3.89
C ASP A 41 16.96 9.00 4.40
N PHE A 42 16.81 9.11 5.71
CA PHE A 42 16.25 10.29 6.37
C PHE A 42 17.17 10.80 7.47
N ASN A 43 17.20 12.12 7.65
CA ASN A 43 17.83 12.73 8.80
C ASN A 43 16.91 12.66 10.02
N PHE A 44 17.49 12.45 11.21
CA PHE A 44 16.75 12.67 12.45
C PHE A 44 16.35 14.16 12.53
N GLY A 45 15.15 14.42 13.05
CA GLY A 45 14.54 15.73 13.03
C GLY A 45 13.69 15.99 11.79
N SER A 46 13.64 15.08 10.81
CA SER A 46 12.69 15.14 9.70
C SER A 46 11.26 15.17 10.23
N GLN A 47 10.39 15.91 9.55
CA GLN A 47 8.99 15.98 9.92
C GLN A 47 8.15 15.06 9.04
N LEU A 48 7.36 14.22 9.68
CA LEU A 48 6.37 13.38 9.03
C LEU A 48 4.99 14.04 9.14
N ILE A 49 4.36 14.29 8.01
CA ILE A 49 3.01 14.82 7.94
C ILE A 49 2.09 13.74 7.36
N VAL A 50 1.11 13.33 8.15
CA VAL A 50 0.10 12.35 7.76
C VAL A 50 -1.25 13.06 7.74
N HIS A 51 -1.88 13.10 6.56
CA HIS A 51 -3.19 13.73 6.40
C HIS A 51 -4.31 12.88 7.02
N GLU A 52 -5.47 13.50 7.27
CA GLU A 52 -6.61 12.85 7.95
C GLU A 52 -7.07 11.54 7.30
N SER A 53 -6.92 11.42 6.00
CA SER A 53 -7.31 10.22 5.24
C SER A 53 -6.24 9.13 5.20
N GLN A 54 -5.09 9.35 5.80
CA GLN A 54 -3.91 8.53 5.60
C GLN A 54 -3.40 7.88 6.89
N GLU A 55 -2.63 6.82 6.73
CA GLU A 55 -1.69 6.31 7.72
C GLU A 55 -0.33 6.14 7.05
N ALA A 56 0.75 6.36 7.79
CA ALA A 56 2.11 6.13 7.34
C ALA A 56 2.73 4.95 8.09
N ILE A 57 3.47 4.11 7.37
CA ILE A 57 4.14 2.94 7.94
C ILE A 57 5.61 2.98 7.56
N PHE A 58 6.48 2.85 8.57
CA PHE A 58 7.90 2.61 8.38
C PHE A 58 8.13 1.13 8.19
N PHE A 59 8.82 0.79 7.11
CA PHE A 59 9.02 -0.58 6.68
C PHE A 59 10.49 -0.83 6.39
N ARG A 60 11.04 -1.91 6.93
CA ARG A 60 12.44 -2.29 6.71
C ARG A 60 12.59 -3.81 6.72
N ASP A 61 13.36 -4.34 5.78
CA ASP A 61 13.70 -5.76 5.66
C ASP A 61 12.48 -6.69 5.74
N GLY A 62 11.41 -6.33 5.02
CA GLY A 62 10.21 -7.14 4.96
C GLY A 62 9.29 -7.02 6.19
N GLN A 63 9.55 -6.07 7.10
CA GLN A 63 8.75 -5.90 8.32
C GLN A 63 8.08 -4.53 8.36
N ALA A 64 6.78 -4.52 8.65
CA ALA A 64 6.02 -3.31 8.94
C ALA A 64 6.24 -2.94 10.42
N LEU A 65 6.93 -1.84 10.65
CA LEU A 65 7.35 -1.42 11.99
C LEU A 65 6.42 -0.34 12.54
N ASP A 66 6.90 0.91 12.64
CA ASP A 66 6.14 1.98 13.27
C ASP A 66 5.03 2.49 12.36
N LEU A 67 3.83 2.64 12.91
CA LEU A 67 2.64 3.14 12.21
C LEU A 67 2.23 4.48 12.83
N PHE A 68 1.98 5.46 11.96
CA PHE A 68 1.55 6.80 12.34
C PHE A 68 0.17 7.11 11.76
N GLY A 69 -0.75 7.50 12.63
CA GLY A 69 -2.03 8.07 12.24
C GLY A 69 -1.92 9.52 11.80
N PRO A 70 -3.07 10.17 11.47
CA PRO A 70 -3.08 11.57 11.08
C PRO A 70 -2.41 12.47 12.11
N GLY A 71 -1.58 13.39 11.64
CA GLY A 71 -0.86 14.33 12.49
C GLY A 71 0.47 14.76 11.92
N ARG A 72 1.20 15.51 12.74
CA ARG A 72 2.54 15.99 12.44
C ARG A 72 3.51 15.46 13.49
N TYR A 73 4.59 14.84 13.04
CA TYR A 73 5.57 14.19 13.91
C TYR A 73 6.98 14.66 13.57
N THR A 74 7.79 14.95 14.59
CA THR A 74 9.22 15.14 14.42
C THR A 74 9.91 13.80 14.66
N LEU A 75 10.56 13.26 13.64
CA LEU A 75 11.12 11.92 13.70
C LEU A 75 12.45 11.89 14.43
N GLU A 76 12.43 11.35 15.61
CA GLU A 76 13.60 11.02 16.42
C GLU A 76 13.49 9.57 16.88
N THR A 77 14.51 9.09 17.57
CA THR A 77 14.56 7.69 18.03
C THR A 77 13.32 7.27 18.83
N GLN A 78 12.78 8.20 19.66
CA GLN A 78 11.61 7.90 20.50
C GLN A 78 10.31 7.70 19.70
N GLN A 79 10.19 8.32 18.52
CA GLN A 79 9.04 8.16 17.66
C GLN A 79 9.08 6.88 16.81
N LEU A 80 10.24 6.24 16.77
CA LEU A 80 10.49 5.03 15.98
C LEU A 80 10.93 3.84 16.85
N PRO A 81 10.17 3.48 17.91
CA PRO A 81 10.61 2.50 18.88
C PRO A 81 10.79 1.08 18.29
N LEU A 82 9.97 0.68 17.32
CA LEU A 82 10.09 -0.63 16.70
C LEU A 82 11.28 -0.69 15.75
N LEU A 83 11.49 0.35 14.97
CA LEU A 83 12.64 0.45 14.07
C LEU A 83 13.94 0.52 14.87
N GLU A 84 14.00 1.32 15.93
CA GLU A 84 15.16 1.40 16.83
C GLU A 84 15.49 0.06 17.48
N LYS A 85 14.50 -0.63 18.02
CA LYS A 85 14.67 -1.89 18.72
C LYS A 85 15.29 -2.97 17.84
N LEU A 86 14.85 -3.06 16.57
CA LEU A 86 15.29 -4.09 15.65
C LEU A 86 16.60 -3.75 14.94
N TYR A 87 16.84 -2.47 14.62
CA TYR A 87 17.94 -2.05 13.76
C TYR A 87 18.92 -1.09 14.40
N LYS A 88 18.73 -0.72 15.68
CA LYS A 88 19.62 0.17 16.45
C LYS A 88 19.92 1.45 15.64
N LEU A 89 18.92 2.24 15.36
CA LEU A 89 18.99 3.43 14.50
C LEU A 89 20.24 4.30 14.64
N PRO A 90 20.79 4.55 15.85
CA PRO A 90 22.00 5.38 15.99
C PRO A 90 23.23 4.82 15.28
N THR A 91 23.21 3.54 14.87
CA THR A 91 24.33 2.89 14.18
C THR A 91 24.20 2.88 12.66
N ASP A 92 23.08 3.32 12.09
CA ASP A 92 22.90 3.37 10.64
C ASP A 92 23.90 4.33 10.01
N THR A 93 23.84 5.59 10.39
CA THR A 93 24.83 6.62 10.09
C THR A 93 24.58 7.77 11.08
N GLU A 94 25.60 8.48 11.50
CA GLU A 94 25.43 9.56 12.45
C GLU A 94 24.38 10.58 11.98
N GLY A 95 23.31 10.74 12.75
CA GLY A 95 22.21 11.65 12.47
C GLY A 95 21.23 11.22 11.38
N THR A 96 21.36 10.01 10.84
CA THR A 96 20.49 9.50 9.80
C THR A 96 19.96 8.10 10.09
N PHE A 97 18.87 7.71 9.41
CA PHE A 97 18.35 6.35 9.47
C PHE A 97 17.80 5.92 8.10
N HIS A 98 17.80 4.61 7.86
CA HIS A 98 17.31 4.00 6.63
C HIS A 98 15.99 3.28 6.89
N SER A 99 14.96 3.59 6.11
CA SER A 99 13.66 2.92 6.15
C SER A 99 12.86 3.24 4.90
N GLU A 100 12.08 2.29 4.43
CA GLU A 100 11.02 2.56 3.47
C GLU A 100 9.84 3.21 4.21
N VAL A 101 9.15 4.16 3.59
CA VAL A 101 7.96 4.80 4.13
C VAL A 101 6.81 4.62 3.17
N TYR A 102 5.71 4.05 3.64
CA TYR A 102 4.49 3.85 2.86
C TYR A 102 3.37 4.69 3.43
N PHE A 103 2.65 5.36 2.54
CA PHE A 103 1.41 6.05 2.87
C PHE A 103 0.23 5.25 2.36
N ILE A 104 -0.74 5.00 3.22
CA ILE A 104 -1.91 4.20 2.91
C ILE A 104 -3.15 5.05 3.07
N ASN A 105 -3.96 5.14 2.02
CA ASN A 105 -5.21 5.87 2.07
C ASN A 105 -6.30 5.00 2.69
N LYS A 106 -6.88 5.47 3.79
CA LYS A 106 -7.91 4.78 4.56
C LYS A 106 -9.32 5.12 4.14
N THR A 107 -9.51 6.18 3.36
CA THR A 107 -10.84 6.67 2.96
C THR A 107 -11.23 6.29 1.55
N VAL A 108 -10.26 5.94 0.70
CA VAL A 108 -10.55 5.52 -0.67
C VAL A 108 -11.33 4.22 -0.66
N GLN A 109 -12.47 4.24 -1.32
CA GLN A 109 -13.21 3.05 -1.68
C GLN A 109 -12.84 2.66 -3.09
N MET A 110 -12.08 1.59 -3.24
CA MET A 110 -11.68 1.09 -4.55
C MET A 110 -12.80 0.26 -5.14
N ALA A 111 -13.36 0.72 -6.26
CA ALA A 111 -14.36 -0.04 -7.01
C ALA A 111 -13.67 -1.12 -7.85
N ILE A 112 -13.98 -2.37 -7.58
CA ILE A 112 -13.43 -3.52 -8.29
C ILE A 112 -14.56 -4.20 -9.05
N LYS A 113 -14.45 -4.18 -10.37
CA LYS A 113 -15.38 -4.89 -11.25
C LYS A 113 -15.03 -6.37 -11.29
N TRP A 114 -16.03 -7.20 -11.16
CA TRP A 114 -15.88 -8.64 -11.26
C TRP A 114 -16.90 -9.25 -12.22
N GLY A 115 -16.60 -10.41 -12.73
CA GLY A 115 -17.50 -11.17 -13.56
C GLY A 115 -17.09 -12.64 -13.64
N THR A 116 -18.03 -13.50 -13.97
CA THR A 116 -17.74 -14.89 -14.27
C THR A 116 -17.08 -14.95 -15.67
N PRO A 117 -15.85 -15.51 -15.81
CA PRO A 117 -15.18 -15.58 -17.12
C PRO A 117 -15.93 -16.46 -18.09
N ASP A 118 -16.55 -17.52 -17.57
CA ASP A 118 -17.40 -18.45 -18.31
C ASP A 118 -18.76 -18.55 -17.63
N LYS A 119 -19.77 -18.79 -18.42
CA LYS A 119 -21.11 -19.05 -17.90
C LYS A 119 -21.12 -20.34 -17.09
N VAL A 120 -21.79 -20.32 -15.96
CA VAL A 120 -22.01 -21.49 -15.13
C VAL A 120 -23.19 -22.27 -15.68
N ARG A 121 -22.96 -23.53 -16.02
CA ARG A 121 -24.01 -24.42 -16.50
C ARG A 121 -24.65 -25.21 -15.36
N PHE A 122 -25.96 -25.24 -15.34
CA PHE A 122 -26.71 -26.07 -14.42
C PHE A 122 -28.02 -26.52 -15.05
N ILE A 123 -28.61 -27.57 -14.47
CA ILE A 123 -29.92 -28.06 -14.92
C ILE A 123 -30.97 -27.57 -13.94
N ASP A 124 -31.99 -26.88 -14.47
CA ASP A 124 -33.13 -26.45 -13.66
C ASP A 124 -33.84 -27.66 -13.06
N PRO A 125 -33.93 -27.78 -11.73
CA PRO A 125 -34.56 -28.93 -11.09
C PRO A 125 -36.06 -29.06 -11.35
N LEU A 126 -36.73 -27.96 -11.73
CA LEU A 126 -38.18 -28.00 -12.03
C LEU A 126 -38.50 -28.39 -13.46
N THR A 127 -37.74 -27.89 -14.43
CA THR A 127 -38.02 -28.08 -15.86
C THR A 127 -37.07 -29.06 -16.54
N SER A 128 -35.97 -29.46 -15.87
CA SER A 128 -34.87 -30.25 -16.43
C SER A 128 -34.20 -29.66 -17.66
N VAL A 129 -34.35 -28.33 -17.83
CA VAL A 129 -33.73 -27.57 -18.93
C VAL A 129 -32.31 -27.17 -18.54
N PRO A 130 -31.30 -27.42 -19.39
CA PRO A 130 -29.95 -26.89 -19.14
C PRO A 130 -29.94 -25.37 -19.32
N LEU A 131 -29.42 -24.69 -18.31
CA LEU A 131 -29.31 -23.24 -18.26
C LEU A 131 -27.85 -22.82 -18.13
N GLU A 132 -27.53 -21.67 -18.69
CA GLU A 132 -26.21 -21.02 -18.55
C GLU A 132 -26.39 -19.65 -17.90
N ILE A 133 -25.74 -19.44 -16.77
CA ILE A 133 -25.81 -18.17 -16.02
C ILE A 133 -24.44 -17.54 -15.98
N GLY A 134 -24.38 -16.25 -16.32
CA GLY A 134 -23.28 -15.36 -16.04
C GLY A 134 -23.67 -14.36 -14.97
N ALA A 135 -22.70 -13.96 -14.17
CA ALA A 135 -22.87 -12.93 -13.17
C ALA A 135 -21.74 -11.91 -13.26
N SER A 136 -22.05 -10.65 -13.01
CA SER A 136 -21.07 -9.56 -12.93
C SER A 136 -21.54 -8.53 -11.91
N GLY A 137 -20.60 -7.77 -11.40
CA GLY A 137 -20.91 -6.74 -10.41
C GLY A 137 -19.68 -5.91 -10.07
N GLU A 138 -19.81 -5.15 -9.02
CA GLU A 138 -18.77 -4.27 -8.51
C GLU A 138 -18.67 -4.43 -7.00
N LEU A 139 -17.43 -4.47 -6.50
CA LEU A 139 -17.12 -4.47 -5.07
C LEU A 139 -16.41 -3.18 -4.72
N ASN A 140 -16.79 -2.60 -3.60
CA ASN A 140 -16.05 -1.48 -3.01
C ASN A 140 -15.20 -1.98 -1.85
N LEU A 141 -13.91 -1.71 -1.90
CA LEU A 141 -12.97 -2.06 -0.85
C LEU A 141 -12.40 -0.82 -0.18
N GLN A 142 -12.25 -0.91 1.13
CA GLN A 142 -11.61 0.11 1.95
C GLN A 142 -10.61 -0.58 2.88
N VAL A 143 -9.46 0.06 3.11
CA VAL A 143 -8.45 -0.50 4.01
C VAL A 143 -8.93 -0.39 5.45
N SER A 144 -9.02 -1.50 6.15
CA SER A 144 -9.30 -1.55 7.59
C SER A 144 -8.01 -1.60 8.42
N ASP A 145 -7.03 -2.38 7.98
CA ASP A 145 -5.75 -2.55 8.66
C ASP A 145 -4.60 -2.36 7.66
N ALA A 146 -3.95 -1.20 7.75
CA ALA A 146 -2.89 -0.81 6.83
C ALA A 146 -1.65 -1.70 6.93
N ARG A 147 -1.28 -2.12 8.13
CA ARG A 147 -0.11 -2.98 8.37
C ARG A 147 -0.30 -4.37 7.76
N LYS A 148 -1.46 -4.97 7.96
CA LYS A 148 -1.79 -6.28 7.35
C LYS A 148 -1.85 -6.20 5.84
N LEU A 149 -2.43 -5.15 5.29
CA LEU A 149 -2.47 -4.93 3.86
C LEU A 149 -1.06 -4.84 3.28
N LEU A 150 -0.20 -4.02 3.87
CA LEU A 150 1.16 -3.81 3.39
C LEU A 150 1.98 -5.10 3.44
N LEU A 151 1.89 -5.88 4.51
CA LEU A 151 2.58 -7.16 4.62
C LEU A 151 2.13 -8.15 3.54
N LYS A 152 0.84 -8.20 3.22
CA LYS A 152 0.33 -9.03 2.14
C LYS A 152 0.81 -8.56 0.77
N LEU A 153 0.78 -7.26 0.51
CA LEU A 153 1.23 -6.70 -0.77
C LEU A 153 2.70 -6.98 -1.02
N VAL A 154 3.55 -6.75 -0.04
CA VAL A 154 5.00 -6.99 -0.16
C VAL A 154 5.32 -8.48 -0.23
N GLY A 155 4.62 -9.32 0.54
CA GLY A 155 4.89 -10.75 0.64
C GLY A 155 4.36 -11.60 -0.50
N THR A 156 3.19 -11.25 -1.07
CA THR A 156 2.49 -12.10 -2.05
C THR A 156 2.45 -11.53 -3.45
N MET A 157 2.59 -10.23 -3.60
CA MET A 157 2.50 -9.53 -4.87
C MET A 157 3.87 -8.98 -5.32
N GLY A 158 4.95 -9.65 -4.95
CA GLY A 158 6.32 -9.23 -5.27
C GLY A 158 6.49 -8.81 -6.72
N GLY A 159 6.83 -7.55 -6.94
CA GLY A 159 7.03 -6.99 -8.27
C GLY A 159 5.88 -6.14 -8.81
N ILE A 160 4.80 -5.92 -8.07
CA ILE A 160 3.84 -4.87 -8.44
C ILE A 160 4.50 -3.54 -8.21
N ALA A 161 4.64 -2.75 -9.29
CA ALA A 161 5.11 -1.38 -9.18
C ALA A 161 4.14 -0.60 -8.27
N TRP A 162 4.68 -0.01 -7.23
CA TRP A 162 3.93 0.84 -6.33
C TRP A 162 3.34 2.01 -7.13
N GLY A 163 2.05 2.19 -7.03
CA GLY A 163 1.30 3.11 -7.90
C GLY A 163 0.58 2.44 -9.07
N ASP A 164 0.84 1.16 -9.33
CA ASP A 164 0.08 0.39 -10.30
C ASP A 164 -1.22 -0.15 -9.66
N GLN A 165 -2.22 0.70 -9.61
CA GLN A 165 -3.56 0.34 -9.13
C GLN A 165 -4.20 -0.76 -9.98
N THR A 166 -3.87 -0.82 -11.26
CA THR A 166 -4.38 -1.84 -12.18
C THR A 166 -3.91 -3.23 -11.75
N GLY A 167 -2.63 -3.37 -11.44
CA GLY A 167 -2.07 -4.62 -10.93
C GLY A 167 -2.68 -5.06 -9.60
N PHE A 168 -2.87 -4.12 -8.68
CA PHE A 168 -3.54 -4.39 -7.40
C PHE A 168 -4.98 -4.83 -7.59
N SER A 169 -5.77 -4.08 -8.36
CA SER A 169 -7.16 -4.42 -8.67
C SER A 169 -7.29 -5.79 -9.31
N LYS A 170 -6.41 -6.12 -10.26
CA LYS A 170 -6.38 -7.41 -10.92
C LYS A 170 -6.07 -8.56 -9.95
N SER A 171 -5.13 -8.36 -9.05
CA SER A 171 -4.80 -9.37 -8.04
C SER A 171 -5.93 -9.60 -7.05
N VAL A 172 -6.62 -8.55 -6.62
CA VAL A 172 -7.81 -8.67 -5.76
C VAL A 172 -8.93 -9.38 -6.48
N GLN A 173 -9.20 -9.04 -7.75
CA GLN A 173 -10.18 -9.74 -8.57
C GLN A 173 -9.87 -11.23 -8.68
N ASN A 174 -8.63 -11.59 -8.93
CA ASN A 174 -8.20 -12.99 -9.04
C ASN A 174 -8.37 -13.75 -7.72
N ALA A 175 -8.18 -13.10 -6.58
CA ALA A 175 -8.39 -13.71 -5.27
C ALA A 175 -9.86 -13.94 -4.94
N PHE A 176 -10.74 -13.01 -5.33
CA PHE A 176 -12.17 -13.09 -5.01
C PHE A 176 -13.00 -13.85 -6.03
N ARG A 177 -12.58 -13.91 -7.29
CA ARG A 177 -13.33 -14.58 -8.36
C ARG A 177 -13.73 -16.01 -8.04
N PRO A 178 -12.85 -16.91 -7.55
CA PRO A 178 -13.23 -18.28 -7.19
C PRO A 178 -14.30 -18.34 -6.11
N LEU A 179 -14.25 -17.43 -5.13
CA LEU A 179 -15.25 -17.39 -4.05
C LEU A 179 -16.63 -17.03 -4.58
N ILE A 180 -16.71 -16.09 -5.52
CA ILE A 180 -17.97 -15.69 -6.15
C ILE A 180 -18.53 -16.80 -7.00
N VAL A 181 -17.70 -17.45 -7.83
CA VAL A 181 -18.12 -18.59 -8.66
C VAL A 181 -18.63 -19.74 -7.80
N ASN A 182 -17.97 -20.05 -6.71
CA ASN A 182 -18.42 -21.10 -5.79
C ASN A 182 -19.76 -20.75 -5.13
N ALA A 183 -19.96 -19.49 -4.74
CA ALA A 183 -21.22 -19.03 -4.17
C ALA A 183 -22.39 -19.13 -5.18
N VAL A 184 -22.14 -18.84 -6.45
CA VAL A 184 -23.16 -18.98 -7.52
C VAL A 184 -23.50 -20.43 -7.80
N ARG A 185 -22.54 -21.36 -7.67
CA ARG A 185 -22.77 -22.81 -7.89
C ARG A 185 -23.47 -23.51 -6.73
N SER A 186 -23.40 -22.96 -5.54
CA SER A 186 -24.10 -23.50 -4.37
C SER A 186 -25.56 -23.04 -4.33
#